data_61ff216cb70eb24475d1da2718a62a9e
#
_entry.id   61ff216cb70eb24475d1da2718a62a9e
#
_cell.length_a   1.000
_cell.length_b   1.000
_cell.length_c   1.000
_cell.angle_alpha   90.00
_cell.angle_beta   90.00
_cell.angle_gamma   90.00
#
_symmetry.space_group_name_H-M   'P 1'
#
loop_
_entity.id
_entity.type
_entity.pdbx_description
1 polymer ?
#
loop_
_entity_poly.entity_id
_entity_poly.type
_entity_poly.pdbx_seq_one_letter_code
_entity_poly.pdbx_strand_id
1 'polypeptide(L)'
;MRDLAGGFGYLLAGQRWVLRRGRWLGFGLLPGLVSLVLYAGALIGLGYGADDLAAWATPFAADWSAPWLGLFRGFLTALVFCLGLFLAVITFTAVTLLIGQPFYESLSEEVDRSEGGDAPESGLPLWRELWISARDSVRVLVRVALYGILLFALGFIPVVGQTVIPAIGFCVSGFFLAEELTAVALARRGVELGDRLALLRTRRMLVLGFGVPLVLSFLVPLVAVFLMPGAVAGATLMVRDLTGEDEAPGAGAGAEAGADAGARAGAGAKAPAGGFGPPPPAYS
;
A
#
# COMPACT_ATOMS: atom_id res chain seq x y z
N MET A 1 24.35 8.35 0.07
CA MET A 1 23.44 9.24 0.81
C MET A 1 22.33 9.85 -0.08
N ARG A 2 22.62 10.22 -1.34
CA ARG A 2 21.59 10.76 -2.27
C ARG A 2 20.43 9.79 -2.47
N ASP A 3 20.70 8.50 -2.66
CA ASP A 3 19.66 7.49 -2.88
C ASP A 3 18.76 7.27 -1.65
N LEU A 4 19.32 7.28 -0.44
CA LEU A 4 18.50 7.20 0.78
C LEU A 4 17.54 8.38 0.89
N ALA A 5 18.04 9.60 0.63
CA ALA A 5 17.19 10.80 0.62
C ALA A 5 16.16 10.76 -0.52
N GLY A 6 16.55 10.21 -1.69
CA GLY A 6 15.64 9.97 -2.81
C GLY A 6 14.50 9.02 -2.44
N GLY A 7 14.80 7.90 -1.79
CA GLY A 7 13.79 6.95 -1.34
C GLY A 7 12.78 7.58 -0.38
N PHE A 8 13.25 8.33 0.61
CA PHE A 8 12.37 9.10 1.51
C PHE A 8 11.60 10.19 0.74
N GLY A 9 12.21 10.77 -0.29
CA GLY A 9 11.57 11.72 -1.20
C GLY A 9 10.33 11.14 -1.89
N TYR A 10 10.39 9.89 -2.37
CA TYR A 10 9.23 9.21 -2.97
C TYR A 10 8.11 8.98 -1.96
N LEU A 11 8.42 8.62 -0.70
CA LEU A 11 7.41 8.51 0.35
C LEU A 11 6.68 9.83 0.55
N LEU A 12 7.43 10.94 0.64
CA LEU A 12 6.84 12.27 0.78
C LEU A 12 6.07 12.72 -0.47
N ALA A 13 6.58 12.40 -1.67
CA ALA A 13 5.91 12.72 -2.92
C ALA A 13 4.57 12.00 -3.02
N GLY A 14 4.53 10.70 -2.70
CA GLY A 14 3.29 9.93 -2.67
C GLY A 14 2.28 10.48 -1.65
N GLN A 15 2.72 10.84 -0.43
CA GLN A 15 1.84 11.48 0.55
C GLN A 15 1.29 12.81 0.04
N ARG A 16 2.13 13.66 -0.56
CA ARG A 16 1.69 14.94 -1.14
C ARG A 16 0.71 14.72 -2.29
N TRP A 17 0.95 13.71 -3.13
CA TRP A 17 0.07 13.36 -4.23
C TRP A 17 -1.35 13.01 -3.75
N VAL A 18 -1.46 12.13 -2.75
CA VAL A 18 -2.74 11.71 -2.15
C VAL A 18 -3.42 12.87 -1.42
N LEU A 19 -2.67 13.66 -0.63
CA LEU A 19 -3.22 14.80 0.10
C LEU A 19 -3.77 15.91 -0.82
N ARG A 20 -3.11 16.15 -1.96
CA ARG A 20 -3.61 17.09 -2.97
C ARG A 20 -4.90 16.62 -3.65
N ARG A 21 -5.11 15.31 -3.68
CA ARG A 21 -6.29 14.66 -4.27
C ARG A 21 -7.11 13.99 -3.16
N GLY A 22 -7.74 14.79 -2.28
CA GLY A 22 -8.45 14.32 -1.08
C GLY A 22 -9.43 13.15 -1.30
N ARG A 23 -10.00 13.03 -2.52
CA ARG A 23 -10.83 11.89 -2.93
C ARG A 23 -10.07 10.57 -2.79
N TRP A 24 -8.79 10.54 -3.18
CA TRP A 24 -7.96 9.34 -3.12
C TRP A 24 -7.50 9.00 -1.69
N LEU A 25 -7.37 10.01 -0.83
CA LEU A 25 -7.17 9.77 0.60
C LEU A 25 -8.38 9.03 1.20
N GLY A 26 -9.61 9.53 0.95
CA GLY A 26 -10.83 8.86 1.40
C GLY A 26 -10.98 7.46 0.83
N PHE A 27 -10.71 7.28 -0.46
CA PHE A 27 -10.76 6.00 -1.15
C PHE A 27 -9.75 5.00 -0.57
N GLY A 28 -8.50 5.43 -0.28
CA GLY A 28 -7.48 4.58 0.32
C GLY A 28 -7.72 4.24 1.81
N LEU A 29 -8.52 5.04 2.52
CA LEU A 29 -8.93 4.76 3.90
C LEU A 29 -10.20 3.90 4.00
N LEU A 30 -10.96 3.79 2.91
CA LEU A 30 -12.23 3.07 2.88
C LEU A 30 -12.11 1.59 3.31
N PRO A 31 -11.08 0.82 2.91
CA PRO A 31 -10.90 -0.55 3.38
C PRO A 31 -10.79 -0.66 4.90
N GLY A 32 -10.06 0.27 5.53
CA GLY A 32 -9.92 0.32 6.99
C GLY A 32 -11.25 0.61 7.68
N LEU A 33 -12.05 1.52 7.13
CA LEU A 33 -13.39 1.84 7.64
C LEU A 33 -14.34 0.65 7.49
N VAL A 34 -14.36 0.00 6.34
CA VAL A 34 -15.18 -1.20 6.07
C VAL A 34 -14.82 -2.31 7.05
N SER A 35 -13.52 -2.59 7.23
CA SER A 35 -13.04 -3.57 8.20
C SER A 35 -13.46 -3.20 9.62
N LEU A 36 -13.33 -1.93 10.01
CA LEU A 36 -13.73 -1.46 11.34
C LEU A 36 -15.22 -1.70 11.60
N VAL A 37 -16.09 -1.35 10.65
CA VAL A 37 -17.53 -1.56 10.76
C VAL A 37 -17.85 -3.06 10.83
N LEU A 38 -17.19 -3.88 10.01
CA LEU A 38 -17.36 -5.34 10.01
C LEU A 38 -17.00 -5.94 11.39
N TYR A 39 -15.83 -5.60 11.92
CA TYR A 39 -15.37 -6.12 13.20
C TYR A 39 -16.16 -5.57 14.38
N ALA A 40 -16.56 -4.30 14.36
CA ALA A 40 -17.44 -3.74 15.37
C ALA A 40 -18.80 -4.47 15.38
N GLY A 41 -19.40 -4.70 14.22
CA GLY A 41 -20.63 -5.48 14.10
C GLY A 41 -20.46 -6.92 14.59
N ALA A 42 -19.36 -7.59 14.24
CA ALA A 42 -19.08 -8.95 14.69
C ALA A 42 -18.89 -9.03 16.22
N LEU A 43 -18.15 -8.08 16.83
CA LEU A 43 -17.96 -8.04 18.29
C LEU A 43 -19.24 -7.69 19.04
N ILE A 44 -20.05 -6.79 18.50
CA ILE A 44 -21.38 -6.48 19.05
C ILE A 44 -22.26 -7.74 18.99
N GLY A 45 -22.32 -8.41 17.85
CA GLY A 45 -23.06 -9.67 17.69
C GLY A 45 -22.57 -10.76 18.65
N LEU A 46 -21.25 -10.89 18.80
CA LEU A 46 -20.64 -11.81 19.77
C LEU A 46 -21.02 -11.43 21.21
N GLY A 47 -21.05 -10.14 21.54
CA GLY A 47 -21.46 -9.66 22.85
C GLY A 47 -22.89 -10.05 23.22
N TYR A 48 -23.81 -10.01 22.25
CA TYR A 48 -25.20 -10.46 22.45
C TYR A 48 -25.36 -11.99 22.45
N GLY A 49 -24.53 -12.70 21.66
CA GLY A 49 -24.65 -14.15 21.48
C GLY A 49 -23.74 -15.00 22.37
N ALA A 50 -22.81 -14.39 23.13
CA ALA A 50 -21.82 -15.13 23.91
C ALA A 50 -22.44 -15.97 25.04
N ASP A 51 -23.50 -15.49 25.68
CA ASP A 51 -24.23 -16.23 26.72
C ASP A 51 -24.96 -17.45 26.14
N ASP A 52 -25.61 -17.28 24.98
CA ASP A 52 -26.29 -18.37 24.28
C ASP A 52 -25.28 -19.43 23.81
N LEU A 53 -24.13 -18.98 23.31
CA LEU A 53 -23.05 -19.85 22.88
C LEU A 53 -22.46 -20.62 24.04
N ALA A 54 -22.26 -19.98 25.21
CA ALA A 54 -21.80 -20.62 26.43
C ALA A 54 -22.82 -21.66 26.94
N ALA A 55 -24.12 -21.33 26.92
CA ALA A 55 -25.20 -22.25 27.29
C ALA A 55 -25.28 -23.44 26.33
N TRP A 56 -25.17 -23.21 25.02
CA TRP A 56 -25.16 -24.27 24.01
C TRP A 56 -23.96 -25.20 24.15
N ALA A 57 -22.77 -24.67 24.48
CA ALA A 57 -21.55 -25.45 24.65
C ALA A 57 -21.50 -26.25 25.97
N THR A 58 -22.39 -25.97 26.92
CA THR A 58 -22.39 -26.58 28.27
C THR A 58 -23.69 -27.28 28.66
N PRO A 59 -24.23 -28.20 27.82
CA PRO A 59 -25.44 -28.95 28.19
C PRO A 59 -25.20 -29.86 29.39
N PHE A 60 -23.99 -30.36 29.59
CA PHE A 60 -23.58 -31.22 30.71
C PHE A 60 -23.62 -30.53 32.06
N ALA A 61 -23.61 -29.21 32.11
CA ALA A 61 -23.62 -28.43 33.33
C ALA A 61 -25.06 -28.03 33.76
N ALA A 62 -26.09 -28.40 33.01
CA ALA A 62 -27.47 -27.98 33.25
C ALA A 62 -28.00 -28.38 34.64
N ASP A 63 -27.53 -29.50 35.19
CA ASP A 63 -27.94 -30.04 36.47
C ASP A 63 -27.13 -29.49 37.67
N TRP A 64 -26.22 -28.56 37.45
CA TRP A 64 -25.43 -27.96 38.51
C TRP A 64 -26.26 -26.98 39.33
N SER A 65 -25.91 -26.84 40.61
CA SER A 65 -26.56 -25.86 41.50
C SER A 65 -26.36 -24.44 40.97
N ALA A 66 -27.39 -23.60 41.11
CA ALA A 66 -27.46 -22.26 40.53
C ALA A 66 -26.18 -21.38 40.68
N PRO A 67 -25.53 -21.27 41.85
CA PRO A 67 -24.34 -20.43 41.98
C PRO A 67 -23.16 -20.93 41.12
N TRP A 68 -22.93 -22.23 41.05
CA TRP A 68 -21.82 -22.80 40.27
C TRP A 68 -22.09 -22.76 38.78
N LEU A 69 -23.32 -23.01 38.35
CA LEU A 69 -23.71 -22.88 36.94
C LEU A 69 -23.54 -21.45 36.44
N GLY A 70 -23.99 -20.47 37.23
CA GLY A 70 -23.86 -19.05 36.85
C GLY A 70 -22.41 -18.59 36.77
N LEU A 71 -21.56 -18.95 37.71
CA LEU A 71 -20.14 -18.64 37.70
C LEU A 71 -19.42 -19.29 36.51
N PHE A 72 -19.70 -20.55 36.23
CA PHE A 72 -19.08 -21.30 35.15
C PHE A 72 -19.47 -20.74 33.77
N ARG A 73 -20.77 -20.51 33.55
CA ARG A 73 -21.25 -19.91 32.29
C ARG A 73 -20.74 -18.48 32.11
N GLY A 74 -20.79 -17.66 33.19
CA GLY A 74 -20.26 -16.31 33.14
C GLY A 74 -18.75 -16.26 32.82
N PHE A 75 -17.96 -17.17 33.39
CA PHE A 75 -16.56 -17.33 33.02
C PHE A 75 -16.39 -17.73 31.55
N LEU A 76 -17.19 -18.67 31.08
CA LEU A 76 -17.13 -19.15 29.71
C LEU A 76 -17.55 -18.04 28.70
N THR A 77 -18.59 -17.27 29.00
CA THR A 77 -19.01 -16.09 28.24
C THR A 77 -17.88 -15.07 28.12
N ALA A 78 -17.25 -14.74 29.25
CA ALA A 78 -16.11 -13.84 29.27
C ALA A 78 -14.93 -14.39 28.43
N LEU A 79 -14.64 -15.68 28.55
CA LEU A 79 -13.58 -16.34 27.79
C LEU A 79 -13.86 -16.30 26.28
N VAL A 80 -15.09 -16.62 25.86
CA VAL A 80 -15.51 -16.56 24.44
C VAL A 80 -15.38 -15.15 23.90
N PHE A 81 -15.82 -14.14 24.66
CA PHE A 81 -15.70 -12.75 24.24
C PHE A 81 -14.24 -12.30 24.15
N CYS A 82 -13.41 -12.62 25.14
CA CYS A 82 -11.98 -12.30 25.13
C CYS A 82 -11.24 -13.00 23.97
N LEU A 83 -11.58 -14.26 23.69
CA LEU A 83 -11.01 -14.99 22.56
C LEU A 83 -11.45 -14.37 21.22
N GLY A 84 -12.71 -14.00 21.08
CA GLY A 84 -13.24 -13.31 19.91
C GLY A 84 -12.58 -11.96 19.69
N LEU A 85 -12.41 -11.17 20.76
CA LEU A 85 -11.69 -9.91 20.71
C LEU A 85 -10.21 -10.10 20.30
N PHE A 86 -9.55 -11.09 20.88
CA PHE A 86 -8.15 -11.43 20.54
C PHE A 86 -8.01 -11.81 19.06
N LEU A 87 -8.90 -12.69 18.56
CA LEU A 87 -8.93 -13.06 17.15
C LEU A 87 -9.23 -11.85 16.26
N ALA A 88 -10.17 -10.98 16.66
CA ALA A 88 -10.47 -9.77 15.93
C ALA A 88 -9.25 -8.86 15.80
N VAL A 89 -8.49 -8.65 16.88
CA VAL A 89 -7.27 -7.82 16.85
C VAL A 89 -6.21 -8.41 15.92
N ILE A 90 -5.98 -9.71 15.97
CA ILE A 90 -4.96 -10.37 15.12
C ILE A 90 -5.37 -10.37 13.65
N THR A 91 -6.64 -10.67 13.35
CA THR A 91 -7.10 -10.82 11.97
C THR A 91 -7.49 -9.50 11.32
N PHE A 92 -7.71 -8.43 12.09
CA PHE A 92 -8.11 -7.12 11.59
C PHE A 92 -7.18 -6.60 10.50
N THR A 93 -5.87 -6.65 10.73
CA THR A 93 -4.88 -6.18 9.76
C THR A 93 -4.92 -7.01 8.47
N ALA A 94 -4.99 -8.33 8.59
CA ALA A 94 -5.04 -9.23 7.44
C ALA A 94 -6.29 -9.00 6.59
N VAL A 95 -7.46 -8.86 7.23
CA VAL A 95 -8.73 -8.61 6.54
C VAL A 95 -8.74 -7.21 5.92
N THR A 96 -8.21 -6.20 6.60
CA THR A 96 -8.09 -4.83 6.07
C THR A 96 -7.20 -4.80 4.83
N LEU A 97 -6.07 -5.50 4.84
CA LEU A 97 -5.19 -5.60 3.68
C LEU A 97 -5.87 -6.35 2.53
N LEU A 98 -6.57 -7.43 2.80
CA LEU A 98 -7.29 -8.21 1.78
C LEU A 98 -8.38 -7.36 1.10
N ILE A 99 -9.19 -6.64 1.88
CA ILE A 99 -10.22 -5.72 1.36
C ILE A 99 -9.55 -4.55 0.62
N GLY A 100 -8.36 -4.13 1.07
CA GLY A 100 -7.60 -3.01 0.54
C GLY A 100 -6.98 -3.26 -0.83
N GLN A 101 -6.69 -4.51 -1.20
CA GLN A 101 -5.99 -4.83 -2.45
C GLN A 101 -6.57 -4.13 -3.69
N PRO A 102 -7.86 -4.27 -4.04
CA PRO A 102 -8.42 -3.61 -5.22
C PRO A 102 -8.37 -2.08 -5.15
N PHE A 103 -8.43 -1.52 -3.94
CA PHE A 103 -8.35 -0.06 -3.75
C PHE A 103 -6.94 0.46 -3.99
N TYR A 104 -5.92 -0.25 -3.50
CA TYR A 104 -4.52 0.12 -3.69
C TYR A 104 -4.07 -0.09 -5.13
N GLU A 105 -4.60 -1.10 -5.81
CA GLU A 105 -4.38 -1.33 -7.23
C GLU A 105 -4.93 -0.17 -8.06
N SER A 106 -6.20 0.21 -7.86
CA SER A 106 -6.83 1.36 -8.52
C SER A 106 -6.10 2.68 -8.22
N LEU A 107 -5.59 2.85 -6.99
CA LEU A 107 -4.80 4.02 -6.63
C LEU A 107 -3.47 4.06 -7.40
N SER A 108 -2.78 2.93 -7.48
CA SER A 108 -1.52 2.81 -8.22
C SER A 108 -1.72 3.05 -9.72
N GLU A 109 -2.82 2.57 -10.31
CA GLU A 109 -3.19 2.86 -11.70
C GLU A 109 -3.43 4.34 -11.95
N GLU A 110 -4.14 5.01 -11.05
CA GLU A 110 -4.39 6.45 -11.19
C GLU A 110 -3.12 7.28 -11.08
N VAL A 111 -2.15 6.85 -10.24
CA VAL A 111 -0.83 7.48 -10.18
C VAL A 111 -0.15 7.36 -11.53
N ASP A 112 -0.12 6.16 -12.13
CA ASP A 112 0.48 5.94 -13.46
C ASP A 112 -0.18 6.83 -14.52
N ARG A 113 -1.52 6.89 -14.55
CA ARG A 113 -2.27 7.74 -15.51
C ARG A 113 -1.99 9.23 -15.31
N SER A 114 -1.85 9.67 -14.05
CA SER A 114 -1.64 11.10 -13.76
C SER A 114 -0.25 11.61 -14.12
N GLU A 115 0.73 10.72 -14.21
CA GLU A 115 2.13 11.05 -14.55
C GLU A 115 2.46 10.80 -16.04
N GLY A 116 1.44 10.66 -16.89
CA GLY A 116 1.59 10.74 -18.35
C GLY A 116 1.70 9.41 -19.10
N GLY A 117 1.10 8.35 -18.57
CA GLY A 117 1.03 7.05 -19.25
C GLY A 117 -0.34 6.39 -19.16
N ASP A 118 -0.66 5.53 -20.14
CA ASP A 118 -1.68 4.51 -19.90
C ASP A 118 -1.16 3.57 -18.82
N ALA A 119 -2.02 3.21 -17.86
CA ALA A 119 -1.62 2.23 -16.85
C ALA A 119 -1.28 0.90 -17.56
N PRO A 120 -0.04 0.39 -17.45
CA PRO A 120 0.31 -0.86 -18.10
C PRO A 120 -0.60 -1.98 -17.64
N GLU A 121 -1.04 -2.83 -18.57
CA GLU A 121 -1.82 -4.03 -18.27
C GLU A 121 -0.96 -5.26 -18.56
N SER A 122 -1.02 -6.25 -17.69
CA SER A 122 -0.23 -7.49 -17.84
C SER A 122 -0.63 -8.32 -19.06
N GLY A 123 -1.85 -8.11 -19.57
CA GLY A 123 -2.42 -8.85 -20.70
C GLY A 123 -2.62 -10.36 -20.43
N LEU A 124 -2.41 -10.79 -19.18
CA LEU A 124 -2.56 -12.18 -18.78
C LEU A 124 -4.01 -12.49 -18.37
N PRO A 125 -4.51 -13.71 -18.59
CA PRO A 125 -5.80 -14.14 -18.07
C PRO A 125 -5.74 -14.15 -16.52
N LEU A 126 -6.82 -13.68 -15.87
CA LEU A 126 -6.92 -13.52 -14.41
C LEU A 126 -6.46 -14.72 -13.59
N TRP A 127 -6.80 -15.93 -14.05
CA TRP A 127 -6.37 -17.18 -13.38
C TRP A 127 -4.84 -17.33 -13.34
N ARG A 128 -4.18 -17.01 -14.44
CA ARG A 128 -2.72 -17.11 -14.54
C ARG A 128 -2.04 -16.05 -13.67
N GLU A 129 -2.60 -14.85 -13.65
CA GLU A 129 -2.14 -13.76 -12.82
C GLU A 129 -2.26 -14.07 -11.33
N LEU A 130 -3.42 -14.60 -10.89
CA LEU A 130 -3.61 -15.07 -9.52
C LEU A 130 -2.64 -16.19 -9.13
N TRP A 131 -2.40 -17.14 -10.03
CA TRP A 131 -1.46 -18.23 -9.76
C TRP A 131 -0.02 -17.73 -9.62
N ILE A 132 0.41 -16.83 -10.50
CA ILE A 132 1.74 -16.21 -10.43
C ILE A 132 1.86 -15.43 -9.12
N SER A 133 0.89 -14.59 -8.79
CA SER A 133 0.87 -13.79 -7.57
C SER A 133 0.92 -14.67 -6.31
N ALA A 134 0.13 -15.73 -6.24
CA ALA A 134 0.14 -16.66 -5.11
C ALA A 134 1.49 -17.37 -4.95
N ARG A 135 2.07 -17.84 -6.05
CA ARG A 135 3.40 -18.47 -6.05
C ARG A 135 4.50 -17.50 -5.62
N ASP A 136 4.43 -16.26 -6.08
CA ASP A 136 5.40 -15.23 -5.74
C ASP A 136 5.29 -14.83 -4.27
N SER A 137 4.07 -14.68 -3.76
CA SER A 137 3.80 -14.41 -2.34
C SER A 137 4.38 -15.52 -1.44
N VAL A 138 4.20 -16.79 -1.80
CA VAL A 138 4.81 -17.92 -1.06
C VAL A 138 6.34 -17.84 -1.07
N ARG A 139 6.93 -17.50 -2.21
CA ARG A 139 8.40 -17.36 -2.31
C ARG A 139 8.95 -16.21 -1.47
N VAL A 140 8.25 -15.07 -1.47
CA VAL A 140 8.60 -13.91 -0.63
C VAL A 140 8.46 -14.30 0.84
N LEU A 141 7.34 -14.94 1.23
CA LEU A 141 7.09 -15.39 2.59
C LEU A 141 8.21 -16.34 3.09
N VAL A 142 8.59 -17.32 2.28
CA VAL A 142 9.69 -18.24 2.63
C VAL A 142 11.01 -17.48 2.84
N ARG A 143 11.33 -16.52 1.99
CA ARG A 143 12.55 -15.69 2.15
C ARG A 143 12.50 -14.86 3.43
N VAL A 144 11.37 -14.17 3.68
CA VAL A 144 11.18 -13.39 4.90
C VAL A 144 11.28 -14.26 6.14
N ALA A 145 10.67 -15.47 6.12
CA ALA A 145 10.77 -16.44 7.22
C ALA A 145 12.22 -16.90 7.46
N LEU A 146 12.98 -17.19 6.41
CA LEU A 146 14.40 -17.58 6.52
C LEU A 146 15.24 -16.46 7.14
N TYR A 147 15.08 -15.21 6.67
CA TYR A 147 15.75 -14.05 7.28
C TYR A 147 15.29 -13.85 8.73
N GLY A 148 14.00 -14.01 9.03
CA GLY A 148 13.45 -13.89 10.37
C GLY A 148 14.05 -14.93 11.33
N ILE A 149 14.12 -16.20 10.91
CA ILE A 149 14.73 -17.28 11.70
C ILE A 149 16.22 -17.01 11.93
N LEU A 150 16.95 -16.58 10.90
CA LEU A 150 18.36 -16.25 11.01
C LEU A 150 18.59 -15.09 11.98
N LEU A 151 17.85 -13.99 11.85
CA LEU A 151 17.95 -12.84 12.73
C LEU A 151 17.54 -13.19 14.16
N PHE A 152 16.50 -14.01 14.32
CA PHE A 152 16.08 -14.51 15.63
C PHE A 152 17.21 -15.33 16.30
N ALA A 153 17.81 -16.26 15.58
CA ALA A 153 18.94 -17.05 16.10
C ALA A 153 20.15 -16.16 16.49
N LEU A 154 20.47 -15.17 15.64
CA LEU A 154 21.55 -14.21 15.92
C LEU A 154 21.20 -13.25 17.08
N GLY A 155 19.92 -13.04 17.35
CA GLY A 155 19.41 -12.22 18.46
C GLY A 155 19.83 -12.72 19.84
N PHE A 156 20.18 -14.02 19.99
CA PHE A 156 20.68 -14.58 21.26
C PHE A 156 22.14 -14.20 21.57
N ILE A 157 22.86 -13.59 20.63
CA ILE A 157 24.24 -13.15 20.88
C ILE A 157 24.19 -11.90 21.78
N PRO A 158 24.79 -11.94 22.99
CA PRO A 158 24.82 -10.79 23.90
C PRO A 158 25.37 -9.53 23.22
N VAL A 159 24.81 -8.38 23.52
CA VAL A 159 25.19 -7.07 22.99
C VAL A 159 24.83 -6.91 21.49
N VAL A 160 25.32 -7.78 20.62
CA VAL A 160 25.06 -7.74 19.16
C VAL A 160 23.57 -7.99 18.87
N GLY A 161 22.98 -8.96 19.56
CA GLY A 161 21.56 -9.31 19.40
C GLY A 161 20.61 -8.19 19.79
N GLN A 162 21.01 -7.35 20.75
CA GLN A 162 20.15 -6.26 21.23
C GLN A 162 20.32 -4.93 20.48
N THR A 163 21.42 -4.76 19.73
CA THR A 163 21.76 -3.50 19.05
C THR A 163 21.79 -3.64 17.55
N VAL A 164 22.65 -4.51 17.02
CA VAL A 164 22.88 -4.64 15.57
C VAL A 164 21.77 -5.43 14.89
N ILE A 165 21.30 -6.53 15.53
CA ILE A 165 20.29 -7.38 14.91
C ILE A 165 18.95 -6.68 14.70
N PRO A 166 18.40 -5.90 15.65
CA PRO A 166 17.20 -5.10 15.40
C PRO A 166 17.37 -4.10 14.25
N ALA A 167 18.53 -3.43 14.16
CA ALA A 167 18.79 -2.48 13.06
C ALA A 167 18.80 -3.18 11.69
N ILE A 168 19.45 -4.35 11.59
CA ILE A 168 19.40 -5.19 10.38
C ILE A 168 17.97 -5.65 10.12
N GLY A 169 17.22 -6.04 11.16
CA GLY A 169 15.82 -6.44 11.07
C GLY A 169 14.96 -5.35 10.45
N PHE A 170 15.11 -4.10 10.87
CA PHE A 170 14.41 -2.97 10.26
C PHE A 170 14.80 -2.75 8.79
N CYS A 171 16.07 -2.94 8.44
CA CYS A 171 16.52 -2.85 7.05
C CYS A 171 15.91 -3.97 6.19
N VAL A 172 15.90 -5.20 6.68
CA VAL A 172 15.30 -6.35 5.99
C VAL A 172 13.80 -6.15 5.84
N SER A 173 13.10 -5.80 6.93
CA SER A 173 11.66 -5.50 6.89
C SER A 173 11.33 -4.35 5.96
N GLY A 174 12.12 -3.28 5.97
CA GLY A 174 11.96 -2.13 5.07
C GLY A 174 12.13 -2.52 3.60
N PHE A 175 13.12 -3.35 3.28
CA PHE A 175 13.33 -3.84 1.93
C PHE A 175 12.14 -4.66 1.42
N PHE A 176 11.64 -5.62 2.22
CA PHE A 176 10.51 -6.46 1.82
C PHE A 176 9.18 -5.69 1.81
N LEU A 177 8.98 -4.71 2.69
CA LEU A 177 7.82 -3.83 2.64
C LEU A 177 7.83 -2.97 1.35
N ALA A 178 8.98 -2.44 0.96
CA ALA A 178 9.11 -1.71 -0.29
C ALA A 178 8.88 -2.63 -1.50
N GLU A 179 9.36 -3.87 -1.46
CA GLU A 179 9.11 -4.88 -2.50
C GLU A 179 7.62 -5.17 -2.62
N GLU A 180 6.91 -5.39 -1.53
CA GLU A 180 5.46 -5.63 -1.51
C GLU A 180 4.68 -4.46 -2.12
N LEU A 181 5.00 -3.23 -1.73
CA LEU A 181 4.32 -2.04 -2.24
C LEU A 181 4.61 -1.76 -3.72
N THR A 182 5.81 -2.11 -4.20
CA THR A 182 6.17 -1.96 -5.62
C THR A 182 5.68 -3.13 -6.47
N ALA A 183 5.32 -4.25 -5.85
CA ALA A 183 4.93 -5.49 -6.54
C ALA A 183 3.75 -5.27 -7.49
N VAL A 184 2.73 -4.50 -7.08
CA VAL A 184 1.55 -4.20 -7.90
C VAL A 184 1.94 -3.46 -9.19
N ALA A 185 2.71 -2.38 -9.06
CA ALA A 185 3.13 -1.58 -10.20
C ALA A 185 4.09 -2.34 -11.13
N LEU A 186 5.01 -3.15 -10.59
CA LEU A 186 5.95 -3.97 -11.37
C LEU A 186 5.26 -5.17 -12.03
N ALA A 187 4.25 -5.78 -11.37
CA ALA A 187 3.47 -6.88 -11.95
C ALA A 187 2.70 -6.44 -13.19
N ARG A 188 2.09 -5.25 -13.16
CA ARG A 188 1.43 -4.67 -14.36
C ARG A 188 2.38 -4.46 -15.53
N ARG A 189 3.65 -4.16 -15.24
CA ARG A 189 4.72 -4.03 -16.24
C ARG A 189 5.30 -5.38 -16.69
N GLY A 190 4.71 -6.50 -16.26
CA GLY A 190 5.12 -7.86 -16.62
C GLY A 190 6.47 -8.28 -16.02
N VAL A 191 6.99 -7.56 -15.02
CA VAL A 191 8.27 -7.87 -14.38
C VAL A 191 8.06 -9.04 -13.41
N GLU A 192 8.76 -10.16 -13.64
CA GLU A 192 8.69 -11.33 -12.76
C GLU A 192 9.40 -11.08 -11.42
N LEU A 193 9.04 -11.85 -10.38
CA LEU A 193 9.60 -11.71 -9.02
C LEU A 193 11.14 -11.69 -8.98
N GLY A 194 11.78 -12.52 -9.79
CA GLY A 194 13.25 -12.58 -9.86
C GLY A 194 13.84 -11.27 -10.30
N ASP A 195 13.30 -10.70 -11.36
CA ASP A 195 13.74 -9.43 -11.97
C ASP A 195 13.35 -8.24 -11.10
N ARG A 196 12.18 -8.27 -10.43
CA ARG A 196 11.79 -7.26 -9.43
C ARG A 196 12.83 -7.15 -8.32
N LEU A 197 13.20 -8.30 -7.73
CA LEU A 197 14.19 -8.32 -6.66
C LEU A 197 15.59 -7.94 -7.15
N ALA A 198 15.96 -8.29 -8.40
CA ALA A 198 17.20 -7.84 -9.01
C ALA A 198 17.18 -6.32 -9.21
N LEU A 199 16.11 -5.76 -9.76
CA LEU A 199 15.91 -4.32 -9.96
C LEU A 199 16.02 -3.55 -8.64
N LEU A 200 15.29 -3.95 -7.60
CA LEU A 200 15.34 -3.31 -6.28
C LEU A 200 16.71 -3.39 -5.62
N ARG A 201 17.47 -4.47 -5.87
CA ARG A 201 18.84 -4.63 -5.37
C ARG A 201 19.85 -3.73 -6.07
N THR A 202 19.63 -3.32 -7.31
CA THR A 202 20.53 -2.37 -8.00
C THR A 202 20.55 -1.02 -7.29
N ARG A 203 19.40 -0.57 -6.76
CA ARG A 203 19.24 0.70 -6.04
C ARG A 203 18.79 0.49 -4.59
N ARG A 204 19.39 -0.48 -3.91
CA ARG A 204 19.03 -0.88 -2.53
C ARG A 204 18.97 0.28 -1.53
N MET A 205 19.83 1.29 -1.67
CA MET A 205 19.82 2.45 -0.77
C MET A 205 18.58 3.32 -0.96
N LEU A 206 18.08 3.45 -2.18
CA LEU A 206 16.82 4.12 -2.49
C LEU A 206 15.64 3.32 -1.89
N VAL A 207 15.62 2.01 -2.08
CA VAL A 207 14.58 1.11 -1.53
C VAL A 207 14.56 1.14 -0.01
N LEU A 208 15.73 1.13 0.66
CA LEU A 208 15.84 1.25 2.11
C LEU A 208 15.41 2.64 2.59
N GLY A 209 15.75 3.70 1.85
CA GLY A 209 15.33 5.06 2.16
C GLY A 209 13.82 5.25 2.10
N PHE A 210 13.12 4.47 1.29
CA PHE A 210 11.67 4.42 1.22
C PHE A 210 11.07 3.51 2.32
N GLY A 211 11.54 2.27 2.42
CA GLY A 211 10.91 1.23 3.21
C GLY A 211 11.20 1.33 4.72
N VAL A 212 12.42 1.70 5.15
CA VAL A 212 12.76 1.74 6.58
C VAL A 212 11.94 2.81 7.33
N PRO A 213 11.83 4.06 6.86
CA PRO A 213 10.97 5.05 7.51
C PRO A 213 9.50 4.60 7.56
N LEU A 214 9.04 3.89 6.54
CA LEU A 214 7.69 3.38 6.46
C LEU A 214 7.43 2.28 7.49
N VAL A 215 8.35 1.30 7.64
CA VAL A 215 8.27 0.27 8.69
C VAL A 215 8.25 0.90 10.07
N LEU A 216 9.12 1.88 10.33
CA LEU A 216 9.13 2.59 11.61
C LEU A 216 7.81 3.33 11.89
N SER A 217 7.22 3.92 10.85
CA SER A 217 5.93 4.58 10.95
C SER A 217 4.79 3.58 11.21
N PHE A 218 4.89 2.37 10.67
CA PHE A 218 3.89 1.30 10.83
C PHE A 218 3.90 0.65 12.23
N LEU A 219 4.89 0.95 13.06
CA LEU A 219 4.83 0.59 14.49
C LEU A 219 3.67 1.27 15.21
N VAL A 220 3.16 2.38 14.66
CA VAL A 220 1.96 3.05 15.17
C VAL A 220 0.77 2.74 14.24
N PRO A 221 -0.18 1.86 14.63
CA PRO A 221 -1.22 1.35 13.74
C PRO A 221 -2.05 2.44 13.04
N LEU A 222 -2.41 3.52 13.76
CA LEU A 222 -3.17 4.63 13.18
C LEU A 222 -2.36 5.36 12.10
N VAL A 223 -1.06 5.56 12.34
CA VAL A 223 -0.15 6.19 11.37
C VAL A 223 -0.04 5.31 10.13
N ALA A 224 0.03 3.99 10.28
CA ALA A 224 0.05 3.04 9.17
C ALA A 224 -1.16 3.21 8.25
N VAL A 225 -2.37 3.29 8.81
CA VAL A 225 -3.61 3.44 8.04
C VAL A 225 -3.59 4.72 7.19
N PHE A 226 -3.15 5.86 7.77
CA PHE A 226 -3.08 7.14 7.05
C PHE A 226 -1.95 7.21 6.03
N LEU A 227 -0.83 6.53 6.30
CA LEU A 227 0.33 6.53 5.41
C LEU A 227 0.19 5.56 4.23
N MET A 228 -0.61 4.50 4.37
CA MET A 228 -0.71 3.44 3.37
C MET A 228 -1.07 3.94 1.96
N PRO A 229 -2.10 4.79 1.75
CA PRO A 229 -2.39 5.30 0.42
C PRO A 229 -1.22 6.06 -0.21
N GLY A 230 -0.56 6.90 0.57
CA GLY A 230 0.61 7.64 0.11
C GLY A 230 1.85 6.76 -0.10
N ALA A 231 1.98 5.68 0.65
CA ALA A 231 3.04 4.69 0.45
C ALA A 231 2.86 3.96 -0.89
N VAL A 232 1.62 3.56 -1.23
CA VAL A 232 1.31 2.95 -2.53
C VAL A 232 1.60 3.92 -3.68
N ALA A 233 1.14 5.18 -3.57
CA ALA A 233 1.42 6.21 -4.56
C ALA A 233 2.94 6.45 -4.73
N GLY A 234 3.68 6.56 -3.62
CA GLY A 234 5.13 6.75 -3.62
C GLY A 234 5.89 5.55 -4.19
N ALA A 235 5.42 4.33 -3.93
CA ALA A 235 5.97 3.11 -4.52
C ALA A 235 5.79 3.09 -6.04
N THR A 236 4.62 3.50 -6.54
CA THR A 236 4.35 3.60 -7.98
C THR A 236 5.27 4.63 -8.65
N LEU A 237 5.43 5.83 -8.06
CA LEU A 237 6.37 6.84 -8.54
C LEU A 237 7.82 6.32 -8.57
N MET A 238 8.24 5.61 -7.52
CA MET A 238 9.56 5.00 -7.45
C MET A 238 9.77 3.93 -8.54
N VAL A 239 8.74 3.13 -8.85
CA VAL A 239 8.79 2.14 -9.93
C VAL A 239 9.01 2.81 -11.28
N ARG A 240 8.28 3.89 -11.58
CA ARG A 240 8.44 4.66 -12.82
C ARG A 240 9.88 5.16 -13.03
N ASP A 241 10.51 5.69 -11.98
CA ASP A 241 11.93 6.09 -12.03
C ASP A 241 12.86 4.86 -12.23
N LEU A 242 12.59 3.76 -11.56
CA LEU A 242 13.38 2.54 -11.68
C LEU A 242 13.28 1.87 -13.05
N THR A 243 12.14 2.02 -13.73
CA THR A 243 11.91 1.51 -15.10
C THR A 243 12.32 2.52 -16.19
N GLY A 244 12.72 3.74 -15.82
CA GLY A 244 13.15 4.78 -16.74
C GLY A 244 12.00 5.46 -17.51
N GLU A 245 10.77 5.33 -17.06
CA GLU A 245 9.60 5.92 -17.70
C GLU A 245 9.60 7.45 -17.61
N ASP A 246 10.17 8.01 -16.56
CA ASP A 246 10.27 9.46 -16.35
C ASP A 246 11.38 10.11 -17.21
N GLU A 247 12.33 9.30 -17.75
CA GLU A 247 13.38 9.76 -18.64
C GLU A 247 13.01 9.64 -20.13
N ALA A 248 11.87 9.02 -20.46
CA ALA A 248 11.42 8.88 -21.85
C ALA A 248 11.08 10.26 -22.45
N PRO A 249 11.65 10.64 -23.63
CA PRO A 249 11.41 11.94 -24.25
C PRO A 249 9.95 12.05 -24.71
N GLY A 250 9.10 12.60 -23.86
CA GLY A 250 7.66 12.80 -24.10
C GLY A 250 6.85 13.14 -22.87
N ALA A 251 7.23 12.68 -21.67
CA ALA A 251 6.46 12.89 -20.45
C ALA A 251 6.59 14.34 -19.90
N GLY A 252 7.73 15.01 -20.10
CA GLY A 252 7.95 16.40 -19.66
C GLY A 252 7.53 17.47 -20.68
N ALA A 253 7.50 17.14 -21.97
CA ALA A 253 7.22 18.10 -23.03
C ALA A 253 5.74 18.57 -23.08
N GLY A 254 4.81 17.78 -22.58
CA GLY A 254 3.39 18.13 -22.52
C GLY A 254 3.06 19.16 -21.43
N ALA A 255 3.77 19.13 -20.32
CA ALA A 255 3.55 20.06 -19.20
C ALA A 255 4.16 21.44 -19.47
N GLU A 256 5.34 21.49 -20.10
CA GLU A 256 6.00 22.75 -20.48
C GLU A 256 5.35 23.39 -21.70
N ALA A 257 4.92 22.61 -22.71
CA ALA A 257 4.20 23.12 -23.87
C ALA A 257 2.82 23.72 -23.50
N GLY A 258 2.13 23.14 -22.50
CA GLY A 258 0.87 23.71 -21.98
C GLY A 258 1.07 25.01 -21.23
N ALA A 259 2.15 25.17 -20.47
CA ALA A 259 2.47 26.38 -19.73
C ALA A 259 2.94 27.52 -20.68
N ASP A 260 3.70 27.20 -21.73
CA ASP A 260 4.20 28.17 -22.70
C ASP A 260 3.10 28.60 -23.70
N ALA A 261 2.18 27.73 -24.06
CA ALA A 261 0.99 28.04 -24.86
C ALA A 261 0.01 28.96 -24.09
N GLY A 262 -0.16 28.77 -22.79
CA GLY A 262 -0.95 29.63 -21.92
C GLY A 262 -0.33 31.02 -21.74
N ALA A 263 0.99 31.11 -21.65
CA ALA A 263 1.72 32.37 -21.52
C ALA A 263 1.69 33.19 -22.83
N ARG A 264 1.73 32.55 -23.98
CA ARG A 264 1.67 33.22 -25.29
C ARG A 264 0.25 33.64 -25.67
N ALA A 265 -0.78 32.92 -25.26
CA ALA A 265 -2.18 33.34 -25.49
C ALA A 265 -2.58 34.58 -24.68
N GLY A 266 -1.91 34.85 -23.54
CA GLY A 266 -2.13 36.06 -22.73
C GLY A 266 -1.40 37.32 -23.21
N ALA A 267 -0.38 37.18 -24.07
CA ALA A 267 0.46 38.33 -24.54
C ALA A 267 0.04 38.91 -25.88
N GLY A 268 -0.90 38.30 -26.62
CA GLY A 268 -1.26 38.62 -28.01
C GLY A 268 -2.47 39.52 -28.23
N ALA A 269 -3.08 40.08 -27.17
CA ALA A 269 -4.26 40.97 -27.31
C ALA A 269 -3.88 42.45 -27.30
N LYS A 270 -3.14 42.93 -28.31
CA LYS A 270 -3.11 44.37 -28.61
C LYS A 270 -3.09 44.54 -30.14
N ALA A 271 -4.26 44.91 -30.68
CA ALA A 271 -4.44 45.22 -32.10
C ALA A 271 -3.70 46.53 -32.51
N PRO A 272 -3.26 46.65 -33.74
CA PRO A 272 -3.37 47.93 -34.44
C PRO A 272 -4.24 47.83 -35.68
N ALA A 273 -4.98 48.92 -35.87
CA ALA A 273 -5.88 49.18 -37.00
C ALA A 273 -5.14 49.44 -38.31
N GLY A 274 -5.79 49.09 -39.39
CA GLY A 274 -5.74 49.84 -40.65
C GLY A 274 -4.81 49.31 -41.73
N GLY A 275 -5.40 48.94 -42.89
CA GLY A 275 -4.71 48.77 -44.14
C GLY A 275 -5.46 47.96 -45.17
N PHE A 276 -6.41 48.59 -45.90
CA PHE A 276 -7.06 48.07 -47.12
C PHE A 276 -6.00 47.99 -48.25
N GLY A 277 -5.80 46.87 -48.85
CA GLY A 277 -5.07 46.65 -50.06
C GLY A 277 -5.94 45.84 -51.07
N PRO A 278 -5.87 46.11 -52.38
CA PRO A 278 -6.82 45.59 -53.38
C PRO A 278 -6.53 44.14 -53.78
N PRO A 279 -7.55 43.44 -54.37
CA PRO A 279 -7.45 42.01 -54.70
C PRO A 279 -6.62 41.75 -55.98
N PRO A 280 -5.97 40.58 -56.07
CA PRO A 280 -5.23 40.17 -57.26
C PRO A 280 -6.18 39.64 -58.37
N PRO A 281 -5.73 39.72 -59.66
CA PRO A 281 -6.54 39.38 -60.81
C PRO A 281 -6.66 37.87 -61.02
N ALA A 282 -7.83 37.46 -61.59
CA ALA A 282 -8.11 36.11 -62.05
C ALA A 282 -7.29 35.77 -63.32
N TYR A 283 -6.72 34.58 -63.33
CA TYR A 283 -6.23 33.94 -64.55
C TYR A 283 -7.17 32.82 -64.97
N SER A 284 -7.53 32.90 -66.24
CA SER A 284 -8.31 31.96 -67.04
C SER A 284 -7.67 30.58 -67.16
#